data_23bb1b2fcfb607ccea8b272b7fe37ddf
#
_entry.id   23bb1b2fcfb607ccea8b272b7fe37ddf
#
_cell.length_a   1.000
_cell.length_b   1.000
_cell.length_c   1.000
_cell.angle_alpha   90.00
_cell.angle_beta   90.00
_cell.angle_gamma   90.00
#
_symmetry.space_group_name_H-M   'P 1'
#
loop_
_entity.id
_entity.type
_entity.pdbx_description
1 polymer ?
#
loop_
_entity_poly.entity_id
_entity_poly.type
_entity_poly.pdbx_seq_one_letter_code
_entity_poly.pdbx_strand_id
1 'polypeptide(L)'
;MRIRNVKNKNEILNSSDYIIENPSNYKGKWQEKFGNDNKICVEIGPGKCSFIYEMAKQNPDINYIGIEVQDTVLAIGIKEISKFPKLDNLFLVNYDALKVDEIFYSEVDTLYLNFSDPWPKKRHEKRRLTNFRFLEKYDIMFASDRKIVFKTDNESLFEYSVVSLSNYGYKIIDLSLDLHKREDYNNVMTEYEKKFSSKGCKIYMLSAVKKFQNS
;
A
#
# COMPACT_ATOMS: atom_id res chain seq x y z
N MET A 1 -7.17 -2.09 16.97
CA MET A 1 -7.01 -0.96 17.93
C MET A 1 -8.19 -0.02 17.77
N ARG A 2 -8.92 0.36 18.82
CA ARG A 2 -10.04 1.31 18.68
C ARG A 2 -9.46 2.70 18.42
N ILE A 3 -9.62 3.19 17.20
CA ILE A 3 -9.11 4.52 16.79
C ILE A 3 -9.95 5.57 17.53
N ARG A 4 -9.30 6.40 18.33
CA ARG A 4 -9.97 7.52 18.99
C ARG A 4 -10.17 8.63 17.98
N ASN A 5 -11.32 9.31 18.08
CA ASN A 5 -11.60 10.46 17.22
C ASN A 5 -10.51 11.53 17.38
N VAL A 6 -9.90 11.94 16.28
CA VAL A 6 -8.85 12.97 16.26
C VAL A 6 -9.55 14.32 16.20
N LYS A 7 -9.36 15.14 17.26
CA LYS A 7 -9.79 16.53 17.22
C LYS A 7 -9.09 17.22 16.07
N ASN A 8 -9.78 18.07 15.33
CA ASN A 8 -9.28 18.85 14.18
C ASN A 8 -8.82 17.99 12.98
N LYS A 9 -9.40 16.81 12.80
CA LYS A 9 -9.07 15.89 11.68
C LYS A 9 -9.13 16.60 10.32
N ASN A 10 -10.22 17.32 10.05
CA ASN A 10 -10.42 18.03 8.77
C ASN A 10 -9.37 19.13 8.56
N GLU A 11 -9.01 19.84 9.62
CA GLU A 11 -7.97 20.87 9.57
C GLU A 11 -6.60 20.24 9.19
N ILE A 12 -6.25 19.09 9.78
CA ILE A 12 -5.00 18.39 9.49
C ILE A 12 -4.98 17.94 8.02
N LEU A 13 -6.08 17.38 7.53
CA LEU A 13 -6.17 16.92 6.15
C LEU A 13 -6.06 18.10 5.17
N ASN A 14 -6.82 19.17 5.41
CA ASN A 14 -6.89 20.33 4.51
C ASN A 14 -5.60 21.17 4.52
N SER A 15 -4.83 21.17 5.61
CA SER A 15 -3.58 21.91 5.72
C SER A 15 -2.33 21.15 5.32
N SER A 16 -2.44 19.87 5.00
CA SER A 16 -1.29 19.03 4.71
C SER A 16 -0.89 19.10 3.24
N ASP A 17 0.36 19.47 2.98
CA ASP A 17 0.97 19.41 1.64
C ASP A 17 1.12 17.99 1.06
N TYR A 18 0.92 16.96 1.88
CA TYR A 18 0.92 15.58 1.41
C TYR A 18 -0.41 15.16 0.76
N ILE A 19 -1.53 15.82 1.11
CA ILE A 19 -2.86 15.40 0.67
C ILE A 19 -3.17 15.91 -0.73
N ILE A 20 -3.69 15.00 -1.54
CA ILE A 20 -4.30 15.31 -2.84
C ILE A 20 -5.82 15.24 -2.68
N GLU A 21 -6.49 16.38 -2.74
CA GLU A 21 -7.94 16.50 -2.51
C GLU A 21 -8.78 15.87 -3.63
N ASN A 22 -8.37 16.07 -4.89
CA ASN A 22 -9.09 15.60 -6.07
C ASN A 22 -8.21 14.70 -6.92
N PRO A 23 -7.93 13.45 -6.47
CA PRO A 23 -6.97 12.56 -7.13
C PRO A 23 -7.40 12.12 -8.54
N SER A 24 -8.71 12.11 -8.84
CA SER A 24 -9.24 11.81 -10.18
C SER A 24 -8.75 12.78 -11.26
N ASN A 25 -8.38 14.01 -10.91
CA ASN A 25 -7.82 14.98 -11.84
C ASN A 25 -6.43 14.56 -12.37
N TYR A 26 -5.77 13.65 -11.67
CA TYR A 26 -4.42 13.17 -12.00
C TYR A 26 -4.41 11.75 -12.60
N LYS A 27 -5.58 11.17 -12.89
CA LYS A 27 -5.66 9.86 -13.55
C LYS A 27 -4.92 9.89 -14.89
N GLY A 28 -3.92 9.02 -15.06
CA GLY A 28 -3.02 8.97 -16.20
C GLY A 28 -2.01 10.13 -16.25
N LYS A 29 -1.85 10.90 -15.14
CA LYS A 29 -1.03 12.12 -15.08
C LYS A 29 -0.31 12.31 -13.74
N TRP A 30 -0.13 11.26 -12.97
CA TRP A 30 0.55 11.37 -11.68
C TRP A 30 2.01 11.80 -11.80
N GLN A 31 2.70 11.44 -12.89
CA GLN A 31 4.05 11.92 -13.16
C GLN A 31 4.08 13.46 -13.32
N GLU A 32 3.09 14.05 -14.01
CA GLU A 32 2.93 15.51 -14.10
C GLU A 32 2.74 16.12 -12.69
N LYS A 33 1.97 15.46 -11.80
CA LYS A 33 1.77 15.93 -10.42
C LYS A 33 3.05 15.91 -9.60
N PHE A 34 3.91 14.90 -9.79
CA PHE A 34 5.22 14.82 -9.16
C PHE A 34 6.25 15.74 -9.82
N GLY A 35 6.02 16.15 -11.06
CA GLY A 35 6.96 16.98 -11.84
C GLY A 35 8.18 16.20 -12.34
N ASN A 36 8.08 14.87 -12.46
CA ASN A 36 9.15 13.98 -12.91
C ASN A 36 8.57 12.67 -13.50
N ASP A 37 9.42 11.89 -14.19
CA ASP A 37 9.05 10.63 -14.83
C ASP A 37 9.45 9.40 -14.01
N ASN A 38 9.68 9.56 -12.71
CA ASN A 38 10.06 8.47 -11.82
C ASN A 38 8.94 7.43 -11.70
N LYS A 39 9.33 6.18 -11.43
CA LYS A 39 8.40 5.09 -11.14
C LYS A 39 7.48 5.44 -9.98
N ILE A 40 6.23 4.98 -10.06
CA ILE A 40 5.24 5.21 -9.01
C ILE A 40 4.97 3.91 -8.27
N CYS A 41 5.15 3.96 -6.96
CA CYS A 41 4.79 2.89 -6.03
C CYS A 41 3.59 3.32 -5.18
N VAL A 42 2.66 2.41 -4.96
CA VAL A 42 1.45 2.68 -4.18
C VAL A 42 1.39 1.77 -2.96
N GLU A 43 1.02 2.30 -1.79
CA GLU A 43 0.64 1.52 -0.62
C GLU A 43 -0.85 1.71 -0.34
N ILE A 44 -1.61 0.61 -0.24
CA ILE A 44 -3.00 0.63 0.21
C ILE A 44 -3.06 0.31 1.69
N GLY A 45 -3.68 1.20 2.46
CA GLY A 45 -3.77 1.12 3.91
C GLY A 45 -2.47 1.50 4.63
N PRO A 46 -1.83 2.65 4.33
CA PRO A 46 -0.55 3.03 4.94
C PRO A 46 -0.67 3.28 6.46
N GLY A 47 -1.86 3.31 6.99
CA GLY A 47 -2.10 3.48 8.42
C GLY A 47 -1.48 4.77 8.96
N LYS A 48 -0.42 4.65 9.78
CA LYS A 48 0.35 5.78 10.29
C LYS A 48 1.42 6.29 9.34
N CYS A 49 1.46 5.84 8.11
CA CYS A 49 2.35 6.27 7.02
C CYS A 49 3.85 6.04 7.26
N SER A 50 4.24 5.30 8.31
CA SER A 50 5.67 5.12 8.64
C SER A 50 6.43 4.34 7.56
N PHE A 51 5.82 3.29 7.01
CA PHE A 51 6.44 2.48 5.95
C PHE A 51 6.63 3.30 4.67
N ILE A 52 5.57 3.91 4.17
CA ILE A 52 5.62 4.65 2.90
C ILE A 52 6.53 5.88 3.00
N TYR A 53 6.59 6.52 4.17
CA TYR A 53 7.51 7.63 4.42
C TYR A 53 8.97 7.15 4.37
N GLU A 54 9.32 6.06 5.05
CA GLU A 54 10.68 5.52 5.02
C GLU A 54 11.07 5.00 3.64
N MET A 55 10.13 4.40 2.90
CA MET A 55 10.36 4.00 1.51
C MET A 55 10.66 5.22 0.62
N ALA A 56 9.89 6.28 0.71
CA ALA A 56 10.09 7.50 -0.06
C ALA A 56 11.43 8.19 0.30
N LYS A 57 11.78 8.22 1.58
CA LYS A 57 13.04 8.78 2.07
C LYS A 57 14.28 8.02 1.57
N GLN A 58 14.20 6.67 1.55
CA GLN A 58 15.32 5.82 1.13
C GLN A 58 15.47 5.76 -0.40
N ASN A 59 14.43 6.10 -1.15
CA ASN A 59 14.40 6.00 -2.61
C ASN A 59 13.91 7.31 -3.23
N PRO A 60 14.75 8.37 -3.26
CA PRO A 60 14.33 9.68 -3.76
C PRO A 60 13.97 9.68 -5.26
N ASP A 61 14.48 8.70 -6.01
CA ASP A 61 14.18 8.52 -7.45
C ASP A 61 12.92 7.68 -7.73
N ILE A 62 12.10 7.43 -6.71
CA ILE A 62 10.82 6.72 -6.83
C ILE A 62 9.74 7.57 -6.17
N ASN A 63 8.61 7.71 -6.83
CA ASN A 63 7.43 8.40 -6.32
C ASN A 63 6.54 7.45 -5.53
N TYR A 64 5.95 7.92 -4.45
CA TYR A 64 5.11 7.11 -3.57
C TYR A 64 3.74 7.74 -3.35
N ILE A 65 2.69 6.93 -3.40
CA ILE A 65 1.31 7.35 -3.10
C ILE A 65 0.70 6.39 -2.09
N GLY A 66 0.29 6.93 -0.93
CA GLY A 66 -0.45 6.17 0.09
C GLY A 66 -1.95 6.40 -0.04
N ILE A 67 -2.74 5.31 -0.09
CA ILE A 67 -4.21 5.35 -0.20
C ILE A 67 -4.82 4.82 1.09
N GLU A 68 -5.54 5.66 1.82
CA GLU A 68 -6.23 5.29 3.06
C GLU A 68 -7.71 5.70 3.01
N VAL A 69 -8.59 4.75 3.25
CA VAL A 69 -10.04 5.01 3.23
C VAL A 69 -10.53 5.69 4.50
N GLN A 70 -9.86 5.47 5.62
CA GLN A 70 -10.25 6.04 6.90
C GLN A 70 -9.55 7.38 7.13
N ASP A 71 -10.26 8.47 6.95
CA ASP A 71 -9.79 9.85 7.14
C ASP A 71 -9.14 10.10 8.51
N THR A 72 -9.67 9.48 9.57
CA THR A 72 -9.10 9.56 10.93
C THR A 72 -7.74 8.88 11.03
N VAL A 73 -7.55 7.75 10.36
CA VAL A 73 -6.27 7.02 10.31
C VAL A 73 -5.25 7.84 9.52
N LEU A 74 -5.68 8.37 8.38
CA LEU A 74 -4.86 9.22 7.53
C LEU A 74 -4.38 10.48 8.26
N ALA A 75 -5.27 11.16 9.00
CA ALA A 75 -4.90 12.32 9.81
C ALA A 75 -3.89 11.98 10.91
N ILE A 76 -3.98 10.79 11.51
CA ILE A 76 -2.96 10.30 12.45
C ILE A 76 -1.64 10.09 11.72
N GLY A 77 -1.66 9.45 10.56
CA GLY A 77 -0.49 9.21 9.73
C GLY A 77 0.23 10.51 9.36
N ILE A 78 -0.51 11.50 8.88
CA ILE A 78 0.02 12.84 8.58
C ILE A 78 0.71 13.46 9.80
N LYS A 79 0.07 13.45 10.97
CA LYS A 79 0.69 13.96 12.20
C LYS A 79 2.01 13.26 12.55
N GLU A 80 2.09 11.96 12.29
CA GLU A 80 3.32 11.21 12.57
C GLU A 80 4.44 11.60 11.60
N ILE A 81 4.17 11.64 10.29
CA ILE A 81 5.21 11.97 9.30
C ILE A 81 5.58 13.46 9.28
N SER A 82 4.67 14.36 9.68
CA SER A 82 4.95 15.81 9.79
C SER A 82 5.97 16.17 10.88
N LYS A 83 6.37 15.20 11.71
CA LYS A 83 7.49 15.37 12.66
C LYS A 83 8.86 15.29 11.99
N PHE A 84 8.90 14.90 10.73
CA PHE A 84 10.10 14.68 9.92
C PHE A 84 10.12 15.64 8.72
N PRO A 85 11.26 15.78 8.04
CA PRO A 85 11.33 16.61 6.83
C PRO A 85 10.29 16.20 5.78
N LYS A 86 9.71 17.20 5.11
CA LYS A 86 8.81 16.96 3.99
C LYS A 86 9.56 16.25 2.85
N LEU A 87 8.89 15.29 2.22
CA LEU A 87 9.40 14.58 1.04
C LEU A 87 8.54 14.96 -0.17
N ASP A 88 9.18 15.39 -1.26
CA ASP A 88 8.48 15.82 -2.48
C ASP A 88 8.05 14.63 -3.35
N ASN A 89 8.60 13.45 -3.11
CA ASN A 89 8.26 12.21 -3.78
C ASN A 89 7.19 11.37 -3.04
N LEU A 90 6.40 11.99 -2.13
CA LEU A 90 5.34 11.32 -1.37
C LEU A 90 4.05 12.14 -1.41
N PHE A 91 2.96 11.49 -1.82
CA PHE A 91 1.60 12.00 -1.66
C PHE A 91 0.68 11.01 -0.96
N LEU A 92 -0.38 11.52 -0.36
CA LEU A 92 -1.39 10.74 0.34
C LEU A 92 -2.79 11.07 -0.21
N VAL A 93 -3.63 10.06 -0.29
CA VAL A 93 -4.97 10.16 -0.86
C VAL A 93 -5.98 9.51 0.09
N ASN A 94 -7.04 10.24 0.44
CA ASN A 94 -8.17 9.64 1.17
C ASN A 94 -9.14 9.04 0.15
N TYR A 95 -9.03 7.72 -0.09
CA TYR A 95 -9.81 7.07 -1.15
C TYR A 95 -10.07 5.58 -0.86
N ASP A 96 -11.11 5.02 -1.51
CA ASP A 96 -11.44 3.59 -1.42
C ASP A 96 -10.61 2.78 -2.42
N ALA A 97 -9.93 1.75 -1.96
CA ALA A 97 -9.14 0.84 -2.79
C ALA A 97 -9.97 0.12 -3.89
N LEU A 98 -11.28 -0.03 -3.72
CA LEU A 98 -12.17 -0.56 -4.77
C LEU A 98 -12.40 0.42 -5.93
N LYS A 99 -11.95 1.65 -5.79
CA LYS A 99 -12.15 2.73 -6.75
C LYS A 99 -10.83 3.29 -7.30
N VAL A 100 -9.72 2.54 -7.14
CA VAL A 100 -8.40 3.00 -7.60
C VAL A 100 -8.35 3.22 -9.12
N ASP A 101 -9.21 2.55 -9.87
CA ASP A 101 -9.39 2.75 -11.31
C ASP A 101 -10.04 4.11 -11.68
N GLU A 102 -10.61 4.82 -10.71
CA GLU A 102 -11.07 6.20 -10.89
C GLU A 102 -9.92 7.22 -10.83
N ILE A 103 -8.80 6.86 -10.16
CA ILE A 103 -7.67 7.76 -9.89
C ILE A 103 -6.34 7.34 -10.51
N PHE A 104 -6.24 6.10 -11.06
CA PHE A 104 -5.05 5.62 -11.77
C PHE A 104 -5.43 5.02 -13.12
N TYR A 105 -4.50 5.13 -14.07
CA TYR A 105 -4.57 4.44 -15.35
C TYR A 105 -3.17 4.23 -15.92
N SER A 106 -2.68 2.97 -15.90
CA SER A 106 -1.40 2.58 -16.51
C SER A 106 -0.18 3.40 -16.03
N GLU A 107 -0.05 3.60 -14.69
CA GLU A 107 0.96 4.50 -14.10
C GLU A 107 1.77 3.85 -12.97
N VAL A 108 1.25 2.79 -12.35
CA VAL A 108 1.85 2.21 -11.14
C VAL A 108 2.79 1.08 -11.49
N ASP A 109 3.98 1.07 -10.88
CA ASP A 109 4.97 0.00 -11.03
C ASP A 109 4.86 -1.09 -9.97
N THR A 110 4.64 -0.71 -8.71
CA THR A 110 4.58 -1.66 -7.59
C THR A 110 3.49 -1.26 -6.60
N LEU A 111 2.72 -2.26 -6.17
CA LEU A 111 1.70 -2.13 -5.14
C LEU A 111 2.16 -2.83 -3.86
N TYR A 112 2.12 -2.12 -2.73
CA TYR A 112 2.39 -2.63 -1.40
C TYR A 112 1.08 -2.82 -0.63
N LEU A 113 0.90 -4.00 -0.05
CA LEU A 113 -0.22 -4.37 0.81
C LEU A 113 0.34 -4.88 2.14
N ASN A 114 0.45 -3.99 3.13
CA ASN A 114 1.06 -4.30 4.41
C ASN A 114 0.02 -4.40 5.52
N PHE A 115 -0.08 -5.56 6.17
CA PHE A 115 -0.89 -5.80 7.38
C PHE A 115 -2.36 -5.37 7.26
N SER A 116 -2.95 -5.60 6.08
CA SER A 116 -4.36 -5.35 5.84
C SER A 116 -5.26 -6.24 6.72
N ASP A 117 -6.50 -5.80 6.94
CA ASP A 117 -7.47 -6.55 7.73
C ASP A 117 -7.68 -7.98 7.18
N PRO A 118 -7.56 -9.02 8.01
CA PRO A 118 -7.62 -10.42 7.55
C PRO A 118 -9.03 -10.90 7.21
N TRP A 119 -10.07 -10.23 7.69
CA TRP A 119 -11.47 -10.62 7.46
C TRP A 119 -11.70 -12.13 7.62
N PRO A 120 -11.58 -12.71 8.83
CA PRO A 120 -11.49 -14.16 9.02
C PRO A 120 -12.75 -14.93 8.64
N LYS A 121 -13.93 -14.27 8.67
CA LYS A 121 -15.19 -14.91 8.29
C LYS A 121 -15.30 -15.03 6.77
N LYS A 122 -15.64 -16.23 6.26
CA LYS A 122 -15.80 -16.51 4.82
C LYS A 122 -16.72 -15.51 4.11
N ARG A 123 -17.83 -15.10 4.73
CA ARG A 123 -18.76 -14.09 4.18
C ARG A 123 -18.10 -12.71 3.94
N HIS A 124 -16.95 -12.43 4.55
CA HIS A 124 -16.21 -11.17 4.42
C HIS A 124 -14.99 -11.29 3.50
N GLU A 125 -14.74 -12.46 2.92
CA GLU A 125 -13.58 -12.72 2.05
C GLU A 125 -13.42 -11.69 0.93
N LYS A 126 -14.54 -11.23 0.36
CA LYS A 126 -14.57 -10.17 -0.67
C LYS A 126 -14.02 -8.81 -0.22
N ARG A 127 -13.69 -8.64 1.07
CA ARG A 127 -13.07 -7.42 1.63
C ARG A 127 -11.55 -7.52 1.74
N ARG A 128 -10.98 -8.70 1.54
CA ARG A 128 -9.53 -8.89 1.55
C ARG A 128 -8.91 -8.20 0.34
N LEU A 129 -7.86 -7.43 0.54
CA LEU A 129 -7.22 -6.65 -0.54
C LEU A 129 -6.60 -7.50 -1.66
N THR A 130 -6.39 -8.80 -1.42
CA THR A 130 -5.96 -9.77 -2.43
C THR A 130 -7.12 -10.54 -3.08
N ASN A 131 -8.39 -10.17 -2.79
CA ASN A 131 -9.53 -10.76 -3.48
C ASN A 131 -9.61 -10.28 -4.95
N PHE A 132 -10.11 -11.14 -5.86
CA PHE A 132 -10.18 -10.86 -7.30
C PHE A 132 -10.83 -9.51 -7.64
N ARG A 133 -11.82 -9.06 -6.86
CA ARG A 133 -12.50 -7.76 -7.04
C ARG A 133 -11.55 -6.56 -6.95
N PHE A 134 -10.52 -6.67 -6.10
CA PHE A 134 -9.47 -5.67 -6.00
C PHE A 134 -8.42 -5.87 -7.10
N LEU A 135 -8.05 -7.12 -7.38
CA LEU A 135 -7.04 -7.44 -8.40
C LEU A 135 -7.46 -6.94 -9.79
N GLU A 136 -8.76 -7.03 -10.14
CA GLU A 136 -9.32 -6.44 -11.37
C GLU A 136 -9.12 -4.91 -11.41
N LYS A 137 -9.27 -4.22 -10.28
CA LYS A 137 -9.03 -2.77 -10.19
C LYS A 137 -7.55 -2.43 -10.28
N TYR A 138 -6.71 -3.24 -9.64
CA TYR A 138 -5.26 -3.06 -9.71
C TYR A 138 -4.72 -3.28 -11.12
N ASP A 139 -5.31 -4.17 -11.92
CA ASP A 139 -4.90 -4.39 -13.31
C ASP A 139 -4.95 -3.10 -14.15
N ILE A 140 -5.88 -2.19 -13.86
CA ILE A 140 -6.04 -0.92 -14.58
C ILE A 140 -4.97 0.10 -14.19
N MET A 141 -4.49 0.05 -12.94
CA MET A 141 -3.53 1.04 -12.45
C MET A 141 -2.08 0.76 -12.85
N PHE A 142 -1.72 -0.50 -13.16
CA PHE A 142 -0.34 -0.87 -13.48
C PHE A 142 0.11 -0.40 -14.88
N ALA A 143 1.31 0.19 -14.94
CA ALA A 143 1.93 0.68 -16.18
C ALA A 143 2.56 -0.42 -17.04
N SER A 144 3.07 -1.46 -16.38
CA SER A 144 3.85 -2.54 -16.98
C SER A 144 3.54 -3.86 -16.30
N ASP A 145 4.53 -4.71 -16.07
CA ASP A 145 4.37 -5.91 -15.26
C ASP A 145 3.78 -5.57 -13.89
N ARG A 146 2.66 -6.22 -13.55
CA ARG A 146 1.93 -5.99 -12.31
C ARG A 146 2.68 -6.60 -11.15
N LYS A 147 3.27 -5.77 -10.29
CA LYS A 147 4.03 -6.25 -9.12
C LYS A 147 3.29 -5.93 -7.83
N ILE A 148 3.04 -6.95 -7.03
CA ILE A 148 2.45 -6.84 -5.69
C ILE A 148 3.43 -7.38 -4.67
N VAL A 149 3.69 -6.59 -3.62
CA VAL A 149 4.42 -7.01 -2.41
C VAL A 149 3.43 -7.02 -1.25
N PHE A 150 3.31 -8.15 -0.60
CA PHE A 150 2.33 -8.35 0.47
C PHE A 150 3.00 -8.85 1.73
N LYS A 151 2.69 -8.22 2.88
CA LYS A 151 3.13 -8.65 4.22
C LYS A 151 1.95 -8.76 5.17
N THR A 152 1.97 -9.80 6.02
CA THR A 152 0.98 -10.00 7.08
C THR A 152 1.55 -10.87 8.21
N ASP A 153 1.02 -10.72 9.42
CA ASP A 153 1.24 -11.63 10.55
C ASP A 153 0.13 -12.71 10.63
N ASN A 154 -0.88 -12.63 9.77
CA ASN A 154 -2.00 -13.56 9.76
C ASN A 154 -1.82 -14.67 8.74
N GLU A 155 -1.56 -15.89 9.22
CA GLU A 155 -1.30 -17.07 8.40
C GLU A 155 -2.45 -17.38 7.43
N SER A 156 -3.70 -17.39 7.92
CA SER A 156 -4.85 -17.67 7.06
C SER A 156 -5.06 -16.66 5.95
N LEU A 157 -4.76 -15.38 6.20
CA LEU A 157 -4.78 -14.35 5.15
C LEU A 157 -3.63 -14.57 4.16
N PHE A 158 -2.46 -15.00 4.65
CA PHE A 158 -1.32 -15.28 3.79
C PHE A 158 -1.61 -16.45 2.84
N GLU A 159 -2.09 -17.58 3.37
CA GLU A 159 -2.49 -18.76 2.58
C GLU A 159 -3.53 -18.38 1.51
N TYR A 160 -4.58 -17.66 1.94
CA TYR A 160 -5.58 -17.14 1.01
C TYR A 160 -4.96 -16.28 -0.10
N SER A 161 -4.04 -15.38 0.26
CA SER A 161 -3.43 -14.46 -0.70
C SER A 161 -2.55 -15.17 -1.72
N VAL A 162 -1.79 -16.19 -1.30
CA VAL A 162 -1.02 -17.05 -2.20
C VAL A 162 -1.94 -17.69 -3.23
N VAL A 163 -3.04 -18.32 -2.78
CA VAL A 163 -4.00 -19.01 -3.66
C VAL A 163 -4.71 -18.02 -4.57
N SER A 164 -5.19 -16.89 -4.02
CA SER A 164 -5.93 -15.89 -4.79
C SER A 164 -5.09 -15.26 -5.89
N LEU A 165 -3.85 -14.85 -5.58
CA LEU A 165 -2.93 -14.28 -6.55
C LEU A 165 -2.56 -15.28 -7.64
N SER A 166 -2.24 -16.53 -7.24
CA SER A 166 -1.89 -17.58 -8.20
C SER A 166 -3.05 -17.89 -9.15
N ASN A 167 -4.28 -18.02 -8.64
CA ASN A 167 -5.47 -18.26 -9.45
C ASN A 167 -5.80 -17.09 -10.38
N TYR A 168 -5.44 -15.87 -9.99
CA TYR A 168 -5.61 -14.67 -10.82
C TYR A 168 -4.51 -14.52 -11.89
N GLY A 169 -3.52 -15.41 -11.90
CA GLY A 169 -2.44 -15.45 -12.89
C GLY A 169 -1.16 -14.73 -12.46
N TYR A 170 -1.00 -14.39 -11.19
CA TYR A 170 0.29 -13.92 -10.67
C TYR A 170 1.23 -15.10 -10.45
N LYS A 171 2.49 -14.93 -10.82
CA LYS A 171 3.59 -15.81 -10.45
C LYS A 171 4.19 -15.29 -9.14
N ILE A 172 4.23 -16.12 -8.10
CA ILE A 172 4.96 -15.82 -6.88
C ILE A 172 6.46 -15.92 -7.22
N ILE A 173 7.20 -14.84 -7.06
CA ILE A 173 8.63 -14.76 -7.38
C ILE A 173 9.51 -14.73 -6.14
N ASP A 174 8.95 -14.41 -4.98
CA ASP A 174 9.61 -14.45 -3.69
C ASP A 174 8.58 -14.73 -2.58
N LEU A 175 8.97 -15.51 -1.56
CA LEU A 175 8.09 -15.89 -0.47
C LEU A 175 8.90 -16.14 0.80
N SER A 176 8.40 -15.67 1.93
CA SER A 176 8.94 -15.97 3.25
C SER A 176 7.82 -16.32 4.23
N LEU A 177 8.00 -17.42 4.98
CA LEU A 177 7.13 -17.81 6.09
C LEU A 177 7.58 -17.22 7.44
N ASP A 178 8.72 -16.54 7.46
CA ASP A 178 9.25 -15.82 8.61
C ASP A 178 10.27 -14.79 8.12
N LEU A 179 9.78 -13.62 7.74
CA LEU A 179 10.57 -12.56 7.09
C LEU A 179 11.76 -12.12 7.95
N HIS A 180 11.60 -12.08 9.27
CA HIS A 180 12.65 -11.62 10.18
C HIS A 180 13.82 -12.61 10.35
N LYS A 181 13.71 -13.81 9.81
CA LYS A 181 14.83 -14.77 9.73
C LYS A 181 15.61 -14.67 8.43
N ARG A 182 15.19 -13.79 7.49
CA ARG A 182 15.89 -13.57 6.24
C ARG A 182 16.97 -12.51 6.37
N GLU A 183 18.21 -12.88 6.09
CA GLU A 183 19.36 -11.97 6.06
C GLU A 183 19.52 -11.29 4.69
N ASP A 184 18.96 -11.88 3.64
CA ASP A 184 19.07 -11.45 2.25
C ASP A 184 18.00 -10.43 1.82
N TYR A 185 17.14 -9.97 2.74
CA TYR A 185 16.04 -9.09 2.43
C TYR A 185 16.13 -7.75 3.19
N ASN A 186 16.28 -6.66 2.43
CA ASN A 186 16.25 -5.31 3.01
C ASN A 186 14.81 -4.90 3.35
N ASN A 187 14.41 -5.15 4.59
CA ASN A 187 13.05 -4.95 5.05
C ASN A 187 12.84 -3.58 5.70
N VAL A 188 12.05 -2.73 5.06
CA VAL A 188 11.50 -1.55 5.73
C VAL A 188 10.27 -1.99 6.54
N MET A 189 10.35 -1.85 7.86
CA MET A 189 9.30 -2.30 8.77
C MET A 189 8.23 -1.22 8.97
N THR A 190 6.95 -1.62 8.94
CA THR A 190 5.86 -0.79 9.46
C THR A 190 5.94 -0.69 10.99
N GLU A 191 5.27 0.30 11.61
CA GLU A 191 5.14 0.33 13.09
C GLU A 191 4.42 -0.91 13.64
N TYR A 192 3.43 -1.39 12.89
CA TYR A 192 2.72 -2.61 13.25
C TYR A 192 3.67 -3.81 13.27
N GLU A 193 4.47 -3.96 12.23
CA GLU A 193 5.48 -5.00 12.10
C GLU A 193 6.49 -4.97 13.25
N LYS A 194 7.08 -3.80 13.56
CA LYS A 194 7.99 -3.62 14.69
C LYS A 194 7.39 -4.10 16.00
N LYS A 195 6.12 -3.74 16.25
CA LYS A 195 5.40 -4.11 17.48
C LYS A 195 5.13 -5.60 17.59
N PHE A 196 4.77 -6.28 16.50
CA PHE A 196 4.38 -7.69 16.56
C PHE A 196 5.58 -8.63 16.40
N SER A 197 6.58 -8.27 15.62
CA SER A 197 7.84 -9.02 15.55
C SER A 197 8.59 -9.01 16.90
N SER A 198 8.60 -7.87 17.61
CA SER A 198 9.19 -7.80 18.96
C SER A 198 8.49 -8.69 20.00
N LYS A 199 7.28 -9.19 19.69
CA LYS A 199 6.55 -10.16 20.51
C LYS A 199 6.73 -11.60 20.03
N GLY A 200 7.63 -11.84 19.08
CA GLY A 200 7.89 -13.16 18.51
C GLY A 200 6.87 -13.61 17.45
N CYS A 201 5.98 -12.72 16.98
CA CYS A 201 5.08 -13.07 15.88
C CYS A 201 5.86 -13.19 14.58
N LYS A 202 5.61 -14.27 13.83
CA LYS A 202 6.14 -14.42 12.48
C LYS A 202 5.50 -13.40 11.54
N ILE A 203 6.28 -12.92 10.60
CA ILE A 203 5.81 -12.09 9.51
C ILE A 203 5.95 -12.87 8.21
N TYR A 204 4.82 -13.09 7.55
CA TYR A 204 4.74 -13.70 6.24
C TYR A 204 4.89 -12.63 5.17
N MET A 205 5.64 -12.94 4.11
CA MET A 205 5.83 -12.04 2.98
C MET A 205 5.75 -12.82 1.66
N LEU A 206 5.17 -12.21 0.64
CA LEU A 206 5.34 -12.64 -0.74
C LEU A 206 5.54 -11.44 -1.67
N SER A 207 6.24 -11.70 -2.77
CA SER A 207 6.29 -10.83 -3.94
C SER A 207 5.76 -11.60 -5.14
N ALA A 208 4.82 -11.01 -5.85
CA ALA A 208 4.16 -11.64 -6.98
C ALA A 208 4.15 -10.72 -8.20
N VAL A 209 4.30 -11.30 -9.39
CA VAL A 209 4.33 -10.56 -10.65
C VAL A 209 3.37 -11.23 -11.65
N LYS A 210 2.58 -10.43 -12.33
CA LYS A 210 1.79 -10.86 -13.48
C LYS A 210 2.26 -10.06 -14.69
N LYS A 211 2.73 -10.78 -15.71
CA LYS A 211 3.24 -10.15 -16.94
C LYS A 211 2.13 -9.38 -17.66
N PHE A 212 2.50 -8.23 -18.18
CA PHE A 212 1.63 -7.51 -19.10
C PHE A 212 1.50 -8.34 -20.38
N GLN A 213 0.30 -8.77 -20.71
CA GLN A 213 0.05 -9.42 -22.02
C GLN A 213 -0.23 -8.30 -23.02
N ASN A 214 0.73 -8.03 -23.92
CA ASN A 214 0.44 -7.25 -25.11
C ASN A 214 -0.57 -8.05 -25.94
N SER A 215 -1.80 -7.57 -26.01
CA SER A 215 -2.85 -8.06 -26.92
C SER A 215 -2.57 -7.61 -28.34
#